data_8daa452ec7a066200ca8b222768015dd
#
_entry.id   8daa452ec7a066200ca8b222768015dd
#
_cell.length_a   1.000
_cell.length_b   1.000
_cell.length_c   1.000
_cell.angle_alpha   90.00
_cell.angle_beta   90.00
_cell.angle_gamma   90.00
#
_symmetry.space_group_name_H-M   'P 1'
#
loop_
_entity.id
_entity.type
_entity.pdbx_description
1 polymer ?
#
loop_
_entity_poly.entity_id
_entity_poly.type
_entity_poly.pdbx_seq_one_letter_code
_entity_poly.pdbx_strand_id
1 'polypeptide(L)'
;MKGGIIFLICAWQAYMAVARPHADMDIVLLGDSNTSIGGDDCDNPTGWNKWFKDAFAPATCKSYARSGATWTNTSRTTYDTTEDTGVISDDNVIYNQVNRLREAFQAGGQPEPDLIIIAAGTNDAWFPDRRPSVFGMTVSEAFAYTDSFITGRAPGTIVTLAEAVRYCCETLMQDYPDAQIILLTPLQSAVADAERLRQASDIIADCGGRMALAVIRQDRMSAVYDVREKMSRHSTYDGTHTSTTGARRNGTQIARMVSALIDR
;
A
#
# COMPACT_ATOMS: atom_id res chain seq x y z
N MET A 1 -63.69 -39.26 19.21
CA MET A 1 -62.54 -38.53 19.77
C MET A 1 -61.46 -38.57 18.75
N LYS A 2 -61.13 -37.42 18.10
CA LYS A 2 -60.08 -37.31 17.08
C LYS A 2 -58.95 -36.55 17.76
N GLY A 3 -57.84 -37.28 18.03
CA GLY A 3 -56.58 -36.67 18.55
C GLY A 3 -55.80 -36.06 17.42
N GLY A 4 -55.62 -34.75 17.42
CA GLY A 4 -54.73 -34.04 16.52
C GLY A 4 -53.33 -34.04 17.07
N ILE A 5 -52.38 -34.56 16.30
CA ILE A 5 -50.96 -34.50 16.56
C ILE A 5 -50.43 -33.16 16.02
N ILE A 6 -50.00 -32.29 16.92
CA ILE A 6 -49.33 -31.03 16.57
C ILE A 6 -47.83 -31.33 16.36
N PHE A 7 -47.36 -31.25 15.12
CA PHE A 7 -45.92 -31.26 14.81
C PHE A 7 -45.30 -29.88 15.11
N LEU A 8 -44.51 -29.77 16.16
CA LEU A 8 -43.63 -28.62 16.37
C LEU A 8 -42.42 -28.78 15.43
N ILE A 9 -42.40 -27.99 14.38
CA ILE A 9 -41.21 -27.82 13.53
C ILE A 9 -40.30 -26.81 14.23
N CYS A 10 -39.30 -27.27 14.97
CA CYS A 10 -38.20 -26.44 15.41
C CYS A 10 -37.31 -26.10 14.21
N ALA A 11 -37.50 -24.92 13.64
CA ALA A 11 -36.56 -24.39 12.66
C ALA A 11 -35.25 -24.01 13.37
N TRP A 12 -34.24 -24.88 13.31
CA TRP A 12 -32.86 -24.53 13.63
C TRP A 12 -32.38 -23.63 12.52
N GLN A 13 -32.37 -22.33 12.74
CA GLN A 13 -31.56 -21.41 11.95
C GLN A 13 -30.11 -21.63 12.38
N ALA A 14 -29.40 -22.45 11.65
CA ALA A 14 -27.96 -22.50 11.72
C ALA A 14 -27.44 -21.15 11.22
N TYR A 15 -27.05 -20.27 12.13
CA TYR A 15 -26.26 -19.08 11.82
C TYR A 15 -24.91 -19.63 11.36
N MET A 16 -24.72 -19.72 10.05
CA MET A 16 -23.41 -19.95 9.46
C MET A 16 -22.57 -18.74 9.80
N ALA A 17 -21.73 -18.83 10.82
CA ALA A 17 -20.69 -17.85 11.07
C ALA A 17 -19.84 -17.79 9.79
N VAL A 18 -19.89 -16.67 9.08
CA VAL A 18 -19.00 -16.43 7.95
C VAL A 18 -17.60 -16.46 8.52
N ALA A 19 -16.80 -17.45 8.12
CA ALA A 19 -15.41 -17.53 8.52
C ALA A 19 -14.70 -16.23 8.10
N ARG A 20 -14.08 -15.55 9.05
CA ARG A 20 -13.23 -14.37 8.82
C ARG A 20 -11.78 -14.83 9.00
N PRO A 21 -11.14 -15.34 7.96
CA PRO A 21 -9.83 -16.00 8.06
C PRO A 21 -8.71 -15.06 8.53
N HIS A 22 -8.94 -13.74 8.48
CA HIS A 22 -7.94 -12.73 8.82
C HIS A 22 -8.32 -11.87 10.04
N ALA A 23 -9.31 -12.32 10.83
CA ALA A 23 -9.86 -11.53 11.94
C ALA A 23 -8.89 -11.31 13.12
N ASP A 24 -7.76 -11.99 13.12
CA ASP A 24 -6.67 -11.90 14.08
C ASP A 24 -5.46 -11.10 13.57
N MET A 25 -5.49 -10.62 12.31
CA MET A 25 -4.36 -9.91 11.71
C MET A 25 -4.38 -8.41 12.00
N ASP A 26 -3.21 -7.88 12.29
CA ASP A 26 -2.96 -6.44 12.39
C ASP A 26 -2.28 -5.94 11.11
N ILE A 27 -2.94 -5.01 10.41
CA ILE A 27 -2.53 -4.55 9.08
C ILE A 27 -2.09 -3.10 9.10
N VAL A 28 -0.97 -2.83 8.47
CA VAL A 28 -0.42 -1.49 8.25
C VAL A 28 -0.36 -1.16 6.77
N LEU A 29 -0.79 0.05 6.42
CA LEU A 29 -0.73 0.58 5.06
C LEU A 29 0.17 1.80 5.01
N LEU A 30 1.14 1.77 4.09
CA LEU A 30 1.99 2.90 3.74
C LEU A 30 1.67 3.31 2.29
N GLY A 31 1.90 4.58 1.94
CA GLY A 31 1.67 4.95 0.56
C GLY A 31 1.52 6.44 0.30
N ASP A 32 1.04 6.74 -0.89
CA ASP A 32 0.80 8.10 -1.38
C ASP A 32 -0.67 8.54 -1.22
N SER A 33 -1.08 9.54 -2.00
CA SER A 33 -2.43 10.13 -1.95
C SER A 33 -3.55 9.11 -2.19
N ASN A 34 -3.36 8.13 -3.07
CA ASN A 34 -4.37 7.12 -3.34
C ASN A 34 -4.69 6.23 -2.12
N THR A 35 -3.75 6.12 -1.19
CA THR A 35 -3.96 5.43 0.08
C THR A 35 -4.39 6.40 1.17
N SER A 36 -3.73 7.58 1.31
CA SER A 36 -4.05 8.53 2.38
C SER A 36 -5.48 9.05 2.32
N ILE A 37 -6.09 9.12 1.14
CA ILE A 37 -7.49 9.55 0.97
C ILE A 37 -8.48 8.65 1.72
N GLY A 38 -8.12 7.43 2.05
CA GLY A 38 -8.92 6.53 2.88
C GLY A 38 -8.90 6.83 4.37
N GLY A 39 -8.06 7.77 4.80
CA GLY A 39 -7.85 8.14 6.20
C GLY A 39 -6.97 7.15 6.97
N ASP A 40 -6.48 7.57 8.12
CA ASP A 40 -5.58 6.78 8.96
C ASP A 40 -6.26 5.52 9.51
N ASP A 41 -7.57 5.57 9.75
CA ASP A 41 -8.39 4.44 10.20
C ASP A 41 -9.00 3.62 9.06
N CYS A 42 -8.68 3.95 7.81
CA CYS A 42 -9.19 3.27 6.62
C CYS A 42 -10.73 3.26 6.53
N ASP A 43 -11.38 4.41 6.79
CA ASP A 43 -12.85 4.50 6.86
C ASP A 43 -13.47 5.40 5.78
N ASN A 44 -12.66 6.17 5.05
CA ASN A 44 -13.18 7.03 3.97
C ASN A 44 -13.43 6.21 2.69
N PRO A 45 -14.66 6.22 2.14
CA PRO A 45 -15.04 5.40 0.98
C PRO A 45 -14.41 5.82 -0.35
N THR A 46 -13.73 6.95 -0.42
CA THR A 46 -12.96 7.36 -1.61
C THR A 46 -11.58 6.70 -1.67
N GLY A 47 -11.08 6.13 -0.57
CA GLY A 47 -9.85 5.34 -0.51
C GLY A 47 -10.09 3.85 -0.70
N TRP A 48 -9.21 3.17 -1.43
CA TRP A 48 -9.26 1.73 -1.63
C TRP A 48 -9.12 0.94 -0.32
N ASN A 49 -8.38 1.48 0.63
CA ASN A 49 -8.10 0.88 1.94
C ASN A 49 -9.37 0.67 2.79
N LYS A 50 -10.39 1.53 2.68
CA LYS A 50 -11.71 1.29 3.27
C LYS A 50 -12.31 -0.03 2.79
N TRP A 51 -12.34 -0.24 1.50
CA TRP A 51 -12.95 -1.40 0.88
C TRP A 51 -12.09 -2.66 1.01
N PHE A 52 -10.77 -2.49 1.12
CA PHE A 52 -9.85 -3.54 1.51
C PHE A 52 -10.16 -4.01 2.94
N LYS A 53 -10.17 -3.09 3.91
CA LYS A 53 -10.50 -3.36 5.32
C LYS A 53 -11.84 -4.09 5.47
N ASP A 54 -12.89 -3.61 4.80
CA ASP A 54 -14.20 -4.23 4.87
C ASP A 54 -14.23 -5.67 4.31
N ALA A 55 -13.54 -5.90 3.19
CA ALA A 55 -13.55 -7.19 2.51
C ALA A 55 -12.58 -8.20 3.13
N PHE A 56 -11.45 -7.75 3.64
CA PHE A 56 -10.43 -8.58 4.29
C PHE A 56 -10.80 -8.89 5.74
N ALA A 57 -11.46 -7.96 6.42
CA ALA A 57 -11.96 -8.04 7.79
C ALA A 57 -10.90 -8.39 8.85
N PRO A 58 -9.77 -7.64 8.91
CA PRO A 58 -8.69 -7.86 9.87
C PRO A 58 -9.10 -7.42 11.29
N ALA A 59 -8.24 -7.72 12.30
CA ALA A 59 -8.36 -7.20 13.65
C ALA A 59 -8.20 -5.68 13.67
N THR A 60 -7.11 -5.19 13.09
CA THR A 60 -6.87 -3.76 12.88
C THR A 60 -6.41 -3.47 11.45
N CYS A 61 -6.65 -2.24 11.00
CA CYS A 61 -6.12 -1.73 9.73
C CYS A 61 -5.85 -0.25 9.90
N LYS A 62 -4.58 0.11 9.91
CA LYS A 62 -4.09 1.49 10.10
C LYS A 62 -3.28 1.95 8.90
N SER A 63 -3.40 3.23 8.57
CA SER A 63 -2.66 3.82 7.46
C SER A 63 -1.78 4.97 7.94
N TYR A 64 -0.52 4.92 7.58
CA TYR A 64 0.48 5.99 7.75
C TYR A 64 0.74 6.73 6.43
N ALA A 65 -0.02 6.42 5.39
CA ALA A 65 0.11 7.02 4.07
C ALA A 65 -0.14 8.54 4.11
N ARG A 66 0.61 9.29 3.28
CA ARG A 66 0.43 10.74 3.15
C ARG A 66 0.37 11.15 1.69
N SER A 67 -0.52 12.10 1.40
CA SER A 67 -0.67 12.65 0.05
C SER A 67 0.63 13.31 -0.39
N GLY A 68 1.05 13.14 -1.64
CA GLY A 68 2.30 13.68 -2.15
C GLY A 68 3.56 12.88 -1.79
N ALA A 69 3.46 11.81 -1.01
CA ALA A 69 4.61 11.01 -0.61
C ALA A 69 5.28 10.33 -1.81
N THR A 70 6.61 10.26 -1.76
CA THR A 70 7.46 9.51 -2.71
C THR A 70 8.19 8.37 -2.01
N TRP A 71 8.59 7.35 -2.75
CA TRP A 71 9.60 6.40 -2.29
C TRP A 71 10.96 7.09 -2.13
N THR A 72 11.35 7.88 -3.15
CA THR A 72 12.67 8.50 -3.23
C THR A 72 12.81 9.63 -2.25
N ASN A 73 13.93 9.61 -1.52
CA ASN A 73 14.35 10.74 -0.70
C ASN A 73 15.04 11.82 -1.55
N THR A 74 15.39 12.92 -0.92
CA THR A 74 16.32 13.93 -1.44
C THR A 74 17.55 14.01 -0.55
N SER A 75 18.57 14.71 -0.99
CA SER A 75 19.75 14.97 -0.16
C SER A 75 19.46 15.76 1.13
N ARG A 76 18.25 16.30 1.24
CA ARG A 76 17.79 17.06 2.42
C ARG A 76 16.81 16.27 3.29
N THR A 77 16.43 15.07 2.86
CA THR A 77 15.55 14.21 3.66
C THR A 77 16.20 13.92 5.02
N THR A 78 15.43 14.18 6.05
CA THR A 78 15.80 13.94 7.44
C THR A 78 14.82 12.97 8.11
N TYR A 79 15.16 12.50 9.30
CA TYR A 79 14.22 11.79 10.14
C TYR A 79 13.18 12.82 10.64
N ASP A 80 11.96 12.70 10.16
CA ASP A 80 10.84 13.56 10.53
C ASP A 80 9.55 12.73 10.61
N THR A 81 9.05 12.57 11.82
CA THR A 81 7.79 11.85 12.09
C THR A 81 6.61 12.77 12.26
N THR A 82 6.80 14.08 12.12
CA THR A 82 5.69 15.03 12.11
C THR A 82 4.79 14.79 10.91
N GLU A 83 3.52 15.14 11.03
CA GLU A 83 2.59 14.95 9.95
C GLU A 83 2.87 15.92 8.80
N ASP A 84 2.87 15.35 7.61
CA ASP A 84 3.04 16.09 6.40
C ASP A 84 1.78 16.87 6.01
N THR A 85 1.98 17.98 5.33
CA THR A 85 0.93 18.88 4.85
C THR A 85 0.18 18.33 3.62
N GLY A 86 0.51 17.16 3.14
CA GLY A 86 -0.13 16.53 1.97
C GLY A 86 0.42 17.00 0.62
N VAL A 87 1.60 17.58 0.60
CA VAL A 87 2.32 18.01 -0.61
C VAL A 87 3.65 17.28 -0.76
N ILE A 88 4.19 17.24 -1.99
CA ILE A 88 5.53 16.74 -2.22
C ILE A 88 6.56 17.63 -1.53
N SER A 89 7.35 17.06 -0.63
CA SER A 89 8.41 17.72 0.14
C SER A 89 9.61 16.82 0.32
N ASP A 90 10.69 17.32 0.93
CA ASP A 90 11.90 16.54 1.16
C ASP A 90 11.67 15.42 2.20
N ASP A 91 10.76 15.64 3.15
CA ASP A 91 10.49 14.72 4.25
C ASP A 91 9.14 13.97 4.11
N ASN A 92 8.33 14.29 3.08
CA ASN A 92 7.13 13.52 2.74
C ASN A 92 7.48 12.29 1.89
N VAL A 93 8.04 11.29 2.54
CA VAL A 93 8.59 10.08 1.92
C VAL A 93 8.20 8.82 2.67
N ILE A 94 8.24 7.66 2.01
CA ILE A 94 7.94 6.37 2.64
C ILE A 94 8.87 6.10 3.82
N TYR A 95 10.14 6.52 3.75
CA TYR A 95 11.07 6.43 4.88
C TYR A 95 10.49 7.02 6.17
N ASN A 96 9.88 8.19 6.12
CA ASN A 96 9.29 8.81 7.31
C ASN A 96 7.95 8.19 7.72
N GLN A 97 7.24 7.53 6.81
CA GLN A 97 6.09 6.70 7.18
C GLN A 97 6.52 5.44 7.95
N VAL A 98 7.63 4.82 7.56
CA VAL A 98 8.25 3.72 8.32
C VAL A 98 8.66 4.19 9.72
N ASN A 99 9.24 5.37 9.85
CA ASN A 99 9.60 5.94 11.15
C ASN A 99 8.38 6.24 12.02
N ARG A 100 7.28 6.79 11.46
CA ARG A 100 6.02 6.99 12.19
C ARG A 100 5.42 5.68 12.69
N LEU A 101 5.44 4.64 11.84
CA LEU A 101 5.01 3.30 12.25
C LEU A 101 5.85 2.79 13.43
N ARG A 102 7.18 2.91 13.34
CA ARG A 102 8.11 2.49 14.40
C ARG A 102 7.83 3.21 15.73
N GLU A 103 7.65 4.53 15.69
CA GLU A 103 7.32 5.30 16.89
C GLU A 103 5.95 4.92 17.47
N ALA A 104 4.93 4.74 16.64
CA ALA A 104 3.62 4.31 17.08
C ALA A 104 3.65 2.92 17.73
N PHE A 105 4.43 1.98 17.18
CA PHE A 105 4.65 0.67 17.77
C PHE A 105 5.37 0.78 19.12
N GLN A 106 6.46 1.51 19.19
CA GLN A 106 7.23 1.71 20.42
C GLN A 106 6.42 2.41 21.53
N ALA A 107 5.51 3.30 21.16
CA ALA A 107 4.60 3.96 22.07
C ALA A 107 3.40 3.08 22.49
N GLY A 108 3.26 1.88 21.94
CA GLY A 108 2.13 0.96 22.21
C GLY A 108 0.80 1.38 21.58
N GLY A 109 0.83 2.34 20.64
CA GLY A 109 -0.34 2.80 19.89
C GLY A 109 -0.65 1.98 18.63
N GLN A 110 0.30 1.17 18.20
CA GLN A 110 0.20 0.26 17.04
C GLN A 110 0.59 -1.14 17.50
N PRO A 111 -0.27 -2.17 17.28
CA PRO A 111 0.13 -3.56 17.42
C PRO A 111 1.27 -3.92 16.44
N GLU A 112 2.02 -4.97 16.75
CA GLU A 112 2.99 -5.51 15.80
C GLU A 112 2.25 -5.95 14.53
N PRO A 113 2.66 -5.46 13.33
CA PRO A 113 1.93 -5.79 12.11
C PRO A 113 2.19 -7.23 11.65
N ASP A 114 1.13 -7.95 11.30
CA ASP A 114 1.22 -9.24 10.58
C ASP A 114 1.43 -9.00 9.06
N LEU A 115 0.90 -7.90 8.56
CA LEU A 115 0.95 -7.55 7.14
C LEU A 115 1.18 -6.05 6.96
N ILE A 116 2.16 -5.71 6.13
CA ILE A 116 2.45 -4.34 5.70
C ILE A 116 2.24 -4.25 4.20
N ILE A 117 1.37 -3.34 3.76
CA ILE A 117 1.13 -3.08 2.33
C ILE A 117 1.64 -1.68 1.99
N ILE A 118 2.47 -1.57 0.97
CA ILE A 118 3.02 -0.29 0.52
C ILE A 118 2.55 0.02 -0.89
N ALA A 119 1.77 1.10 -1.04
CA ALA A 119 1.18 1.53 -2.29
C ALA A 119 1.65 2.94 -2.66
N ALA A 120 2.78 3.06 -3.35
CA ALA A 120 3.40 4.32 -3.72
C ALA A 120 4.16 4.24 -5.05
N GLY A 121 4.63 5.39 -5.53
CA GLY A 121 5.42 5.52 -6.75
C GLY A 121 4.77 6.43 -7.81
N THR A 122 3.53 6.85 -7.59
CA THR A 122 2.84 7.80 -8.48
C THR A 122 3.57 9.14 -8.51
N ASN A 123 3.96 9.65 -7.33
CA ASN A 123 4.64 10.94 -7.22
C ASN A 123 6.10 10.88 -7.69
N ASP A 124 6.76 9.73 -7.53
CA ASP A 124 8.09 9.48 -8.10
C ASP A 124 8.07 9.60 -9.63
N ALA A 125 7.05 9.06 -10.28
CA ALA A 125 6.87 9.15 -11.74
C ALA A 125 6.40 10.53 -12.19
N TRP A 126 5.60 11.23 -11.38
CA TRP A 126 4.94 12.48 -11.80
C TRP A 126 5.83 13.71 -11.63
N PHE A 127 6.70 13.72 -10.61
CA PHE A 127 7.52 14.90 -10.26
C PHE A 127 9.03 14.67 -10.42
N PRO A 128 9.53 14.29 -11.61
CA PRO A 128 10.96 14.02 -11.80
C PRO A 128 11.84 15.27 -11.53
N ASP A 129 11.32 16.47 -11.76
CA ASP A 129 12.04 17.72 -11.45
C ASP A 129 12.28 17.92 -9.94
N ARG A 130 11.41 17.32 -9.11
CA ARG A 130 11.55 17.32 -7.65
C ARG A 130 12.37 16.12 -7.15
N ARG A 131 12.55 15.11 -8.00
CA ARG A 131 13.30 13.87 -7.76
C ARG A 131 14.21 13.54 -8.95
N PRO A 132 15.21 14.39 -9.26
CA PRO A 132 15.99 14.30 -10.51
C PRO A 132 16.74 12.98 -10.66
N SER A 133 17.06 12.30 -9.57
CA SER A 133 17.78 11.01 -9.57
C SER A 133 16.85 9.79 -9.53
N VAL A 134 15.52 9.97 -9.55
CA VAL A 134 14.55 8.89 -9.33
C VAL A 134 14.82 7.63 -10.15
N PHE A 135 15.15 7.77 -11.44
CA PHE A 135 15.46 6.67 -12.36
C PHE A 135 16.95 6.54 -12.68
N GLY A 136 17.82 7.14 -11.86
CA GLY A 136 19.26 7.21 -12.09
C GLY A 136 20.05 5.94 -11.75
N MET A 137 19.39 4.89 -11.26
CA MET A 137 20.02 3.62 -10.90
C MET A 137 19.12 2.46 -11.32
N THR A 138 19.73 1.43 -11.89
CA THR A 138 19.02 0.17 -12.20
C THR A 138 18.83 -0.67 -10.93
N VAL A 139 17.88 -1.60 -10.95
CA VAL A 139 17.67 -2.54 -9.84
C VAL A 139 18.92 -3.41 -9.63
N SER A 140 19.61 -3.82 -10.69
CA SER A 140 20.85 -4.58 -10.57
C SER A 140 21.94 -3.81 -9.82
N GLU A 141 22.11 -2.53 -10.07
CA GLU A 141 23.07 -1.67 -9.36
C GLU A 141 22.65 -1.47 -7.90
N ALA A 142 21.37 -1.20 -7.64
CA ALA A 142 20.85 -1.05 -6.28
C ALA A 142 21.04 -2.31 -5.42
N PHE A 143 21.11 -3.49 -6.05
CA PHE A 143 21.32 -4.79 -5.38
C PHE A 143 22.72 -5.38 -5.64
N ALA A 144 23.68 -4.60 -6.09
CA ALA A 144 25.05 -5.08 -6.33
C ALA A 144 25.76 -5.49 -5.03
N TYR A 145 25.43 -4.86 -3.91
CA TYR A 145 25.94 -5.22 -2.59
C TYR A 145 24.91 -6.13 -1.90
N THR A 146 25.26 -7.41 -1.74
CA THR A 146 24.34 -8.45 -1.31
C THR A 146 24.59 -9.01 0.09
N ASP A 147 25.69 -8.58 0.75
CA ASP A 147 26.13 -9.21 2.00
C ASP A 147 25.52 -8.58 3.27
N SER A 148 24.76 -7.49 3.11
CA SER A 148 24.10 -6.82 4.22
C SER A 148 22.96 -5.92 3.74
N PHE A 149 22.07 -5.58 4.65
CA PHE A 149 21.04 -4.56 4.43
C PHE A 149 21.67 -3.17 4.29
N ILE A 150 21.04 -2.31 3.49
CA ILE A 150 21.51 -0.93 3.30
C ILE A 150 20.91 0.06 4.33
N THR A 151 20.21 -0.44 5.33
CA THR A 151 19.49 0.33 6.36
C THR A 151 20.37 1.23 7.22
N GLY A 152 21.68 0.96 7.27
CA GLY A 152 22.66 1.82 7.95
C GLY A 152 23.07 3.08 7.19
N ARG A 153 22.62 3.27 5.95
CA ARG A 153 22.93 4.47 5.15
C ARG A 153 22.09 5.67 5.60
N ALA A 154 22.66 6.85 5.47
CA ALA A 154 21.91 8.09 5.75
C ALA A 154 20.78 8.27 4.74
N PRO A 155 19.56 8.65 5.18
CA PRO A 155 18.38 8.76 4.29
C PRO A 155 18.62 9.69 3.10
N GLY A 156 19.33 10.80 3.29
CA GLY A 156 19.66 11.73 2.22
C GLY A 156 20.60 11.18 1.13
N THR A 157 21.13 9.96 1.27
CA THR A 157 21.90 9.28 0.23
C THR A 157 21.04 8.30 -0.60
N ILE A 158 19.80 8.07 -0.22
CA ILE A 158 18.86 7.14 -0.87
C ILE A 158 17.95 7.92 -1.83
N VAL A 159 18.48 8.28 -2.98
CA VAL A 159 17.82 9.24 -3.88
C VAL A 159 17.31 8.63 -5.18
N THR A 160 17.48 7.32 -5.37
CA THR A 160 16.92 6.60 -6.52
C THR A 160 15.76 5.70 -6.09
N LEU A 161 14.83 5.42 -7.01
CA LEU A 161 13.65 4.61 -6.70
C LEU A 161 14.04 3.18 -6.28
N ALA A 162 14.98 2.56 -7.00
CA ALA A 162 15.40 1.20 -6.70
C ALA A 162 16.04 1.08 -5.29
N GLU A 163 16.91 2.04 -4.91
CA GLU A 163 17.48 2.06 -3.56
C GLU A 163 16.42 2.35 -2.49
N ALA A 164 15.49 3.27 -2.76
CA ALA A 164 14.46 3.64 -1.79
C ALA A 164 13.50 2.49 -1.48
N VAL A 165 13.06 1.75 -2.50
CA VAL A 165 12.25 0.54 -2.31
C VAL A 165 13.02 -0.50 -1.49
N ARG A 166 14.29 -0.78 -1.87
CA ARG A 166 15.16 -1.70 -1.12
C ARG A 166 15.32 -1.26 0.33
N TYR A 167 15.70 0.00 0.54
CA TYR A 167 15.98 0.57 1.87
C TYR A 167 14.77 0.46 2.81
N CYS A 168 13.59 0.89 2.34
CA CYS A 168 12.38 0.87 3.18
C CYS A 168 11.93 -0.56 3.48
N CYS A 169 11.97 -1.46 2.48
CA CYS A 169 11.58 -2.85 2.71
C CYS A 169 12.57 -3.57 3.64
N GLU A 170 13.88 -3.40 3.45
CA GLU A 170 14.89 -3.98 4.35
C GLU A 170 14.76 -3.42 5.78
N THR A 171 14.39 -2.13 5.94
CA THR A 171 14.12 -1.54 7.25
C THR A 171 12.92 -2.21 7.91
N LEU A 172 11.84 -2.42 7.17
CA LEU A 172 10.65 -3.09 7.70
C LEU A 172 10.91 -4.56 8.03
N MET A 173 11.68 -5.29 7.22
CA MET A 173 12.10 -6.66 7.51
C MET A 173 12.94 -6.75 8.79
N GLN A 174 13.73 -5.71 9.08
CA GLN A 174 14.53 -5.64 10.29
C GLN A 174 13.71 -5.28 11.53
N ASP A 175 12.75 -4.36 11.38
CA ASP A 175 11.91 -3.89 12.49
C ASP A 175 10.80 -4.89 12.83
N TYR A 176 10.26 -5.59 11.82
CA TYR A 176 9.10 -6.51 11.91
C TYR A 176 9.39 -7.80 11.13
N PRO A 177 10.29 -8.66 11.63
CA PRO A 177 10.78 -9.82 10.90
C PRO A 177 9.69 -10.86 10.56
N ASP A 178 8.62 -10.90 11.34
CA ASP A 178 7.51 -11.83 11.15
C ASP A 178 6.38 -11.25 10.27
N ALA A 179 6.44 -9.94 9.94
CA ALA A 179 5.45 -9.31 9.08
C ALA A 179 5.63 -9.69 7.61
N GLN A 180 4.53 -10.02 6.94
CA GLN A 180 4.54 -10.10 5.49
C GLN A 180 4.52 -8.70 4.87
N ILE A 181 5.31 -8.50 3.81
CA ILE A 181 5.33 -7.23 3.08
C ILE A 181 4.81 -7.47 1.66
N ILE A 182 3.82 -6.67 1.25
CA ILE A 182 3.28 -6.70 -0.11
C ILE A 182 3.41 -5.31 -0.73
N LEU A 183 3.96 -5.25 -1.93
CA LEU A 183 4.09 -4.02 -2.70
C LEU A 183 2.95 -3.88 -3.71
N LEU A 184 2.38 -2.68 -3.79
CA LEU A 184 1.44 -2.30 -4.84
C LEU A 184 2.10 -1.27 -5.74
N THR A 185 2.17 -1.54 -7.04
CA THR A 185 2.66 -0.54 -7.99
C THR A 185 1.64 0.59 -8.19
N PRO A 186 2.04 1.76 -8.71
CA PRO A 186 1.11 2.83 -9.04
C PRO A 186 -0.08 2.35 -9.90
N LEU A 187 -1.23 2.99 -9.74
CA LEU A 187 -2.36 2.86 -10.66
C LEU A 187 -2.04 3.51 -12.00
N GLN A 188 -2.74 3.09 -13.06
CA GLN A 188 -2.76 3.89 -14.28
C GLN A 188 -3.39 5.26 -13.99
N SER A 189 -2.93 6.28 -14.70
CA SER A 189 -3.44 7.64 -14.56
C SER A 189 -3.75 8.24 -15.95
N ALA A 190 -4.85 8.97 -16.01
CA ALA A 190 -5.24 9.67 -17.24
C ALA A 190 -4.46 10.97 -17.45
N VAL A 191 -3.72 11.44 -16.45
CA VAL A 191 -3.06 12.76 -16.44
C VAL A 191 -1.55 12.67 -16.18
N ALA A 192 -1.05 11.64 -15.50
CA ALA A 192 0.38 11.43 -15.36
C ALA A 192 0.99 10.78 -16.61
N ASP A 193 2.30 10.92 -16.75
CA ASP A 193 3.05 10.29 -17.84
C ASP A 193 3.02 8.75 -17.71
N ALA A 194 2.39 8.10 -18.68
CA ALA A 194 2.16 6.65 -18.65
C ALA A 194 3.47 5.83 -18.74
N GLU A 195 4.48 6.34 -19.44
CA GLU A 195 5.78 5.68 -19.58
C GLU A 195 6.54 5.69 -18.27
N ARG A 196 6.56 6.83 -17.58
CA ARG A 196 7.20 6.98 -16.26
C ARG A 196 6.48 6.15 -15.19
N LEU A 197 5.13 6.12 -15.22
CA LEU A 197 4.37 5.25 -14.30
C LEU A 197 4.72 3.77 -14.51
N ARG A 198 4.84 3.35 -15.77
CA ARG A 198 5.24 1.99 -16.11
C ARG A 198 6.67 1.71 -15.65
N GLN A 199 7.61 2.65 -15.89
CA GLN A 199 9.00 2.52 -15.43
C GLN A 199 9.10 2.40 -13.91
N ALA A 200 8.38 3.24 -13.17
CA ALA A 200 8.32 3.15 -11.71
C ALA A 200 7.74 1.80 -11.26
N SER A 201 6.67 1.35 -11.92
CA SER A 201 6.03 0.06 -11.62
C SER A 201 6.96 -1.13 -11.89
N ASP A 202 7.75 -1.09 -12.97
CA ASP A 202 8.71 -2.14 -13.32
C ASP A 202 9.85 -2.18 -12.27
N ILE A 203 10.39 -1.03 -11.87
CA ILE A 203 11.43 -0.95 -10.82
C ILE A 203 10.90 -1.50 -9.49
N ILE A 204 9.71 -1.10 -9.05
CA ILE A 204 9.12 -1.59 -7.79
C ILE A 204 8.93 -3.10 -7.85
N ALA A 205 8.43 -3.62 -8.96
CA ALA A 205 8.20 -5.06 -9.14
C ALA A 205 9.51 -5.86 -9.14
N ASP A 206 10.53 -5.37 -9.82
CA ASP A 206 11.84 -6.02 -9.88
C ASP A 206 12.54 -5.99 -8.51
N CYS A 207 12.44 -4.88 -7.76
CA CYS A 207 12.93 -4.81 -6.38
C CYS A 207 12.21 -5.82 -5.48
N GLY A 208 10.87 -5.89 -5.56
CA GLY A 208 10.10 -6.88 -4.82
C GLY A 208 10.55 -8.31 -5.12
N GLY A 209 10.72 -8.64 -6.41
CA GLY A 209 11.21 -9.94 -6.84
C GLY A 209 12.62 -10.28 -6.30
N ARG A 210 13.53 -9.30 -6.22
CA ARG A 210 14.87 -9.46 -5.62
C ARG A 210 14.83 -9.77 -4.12
N MET A 211 13.83 -9.25 -3.42
CA MET A 211 13.64 -9.45 -1.98
C MET A 211 12.67 -10.57 -1.64
N ALA A 212 12.23 -11.36 -2.62
CA ALA A 212 11.21 -12.41 -2.47
C ALA A 212 9.87 -11.89 -1.90
N LEU A 213 9.52 -10.64 -2.16
CA LEU A 213 8.26 -10.02 -1.76
C LEU A 213 7.18 -10.20 -2.82
N ALA A 214 5.93 -10.36 -2.38
CA ALA A 214 4.80 -10.34 -3.29
C ALA A 214 4.56 -8.92 -3.84
N VAL A 215 4.27 -8.84 -5.14
CA VAL A 215 3.97 -7.56 -5.80
C VAL A 215 2.67 -7.66 -6.59
N ILE A 216 1.74 -6.76 -6.30
CA ILE A 216 0.50 -6.59 -7.07
C ILE A 216 0.70 -5.46 -8.07
N ARG A 217 0.71 -5.79 -9.36
CA ARG A 217 0.90 -4.87 -10.48
C ARG A 217 -0.40 -4.10 -10.77
N GLN A 218 -0.66 -3.01 -10.02
CA GLN A 218 -1.86 -2.19 -10.23
C GLN A 218 -1.87 -1.45 -11.58
N ASP A 219 -0.71 -1.21 -12.17
CA ASP A 219 -0.58 -0.68 -13.54
C ASP A 219 -1.12 -1.64 -14.61
N ARG A 220 -1.25 -2.94 -14.30
CA ARG A 220 -1.73 -3.99 -15.22
C ARG A 220 -3.07 -4.57 -14.83
N MET A 221 -3.42 -4.55 -13.54
CA MET A 221 -4.66 -5.14 -13.03
C MET A 221 -5.20 -4.32 -11.86
N SER A 222 -6.04 -3.35 -12.19
CA SER A 222 -6.73 -2.51 -11.22
C SER A 222 -8.11 -2.09 -11.74
N ALA A 223 -8.79 -1.28 -10.95
CA ALA A 223 -10.07 -0.69 -11.35
C ALA A 223 -9.91 0.48 -12.35
N VAL A 224 -8.68 0.96 -12.59
CA VAL A 224 -8.39 2.14 -13.39
C VAL A 224 -7.79 1.74 -14.74
N TYR A 225 -8.42 2.18 -15.83
CA TYR A 225 -7.89 2.11 -17.17
C TYR A 225 -7.78 3.52 -17.73
N ASP A 226 -6.57 4.00 -17.97
CA ASP A 226 -6.25 5.39 -18.26
C ASP A 226 -6.98 5.96 -19.49
N VAL A 227 -7.09 5.19 -20.56
CA VAL A 227 -7.80 5.62 -21.78
C VAL A 227 -9.29 5.86 -21.49
N ARG A 228 -9.93 4.96 -20.71
CA ARG A 228 -11.31 5.14 -20.30
C ARG A 228 -11.48 6.40 -19.47
N GLU A 229 -10.56 6.62 -18.53
CA GLU A 229 -10.59 7.78 -17.66
C GLU A 229 -10.30 9.11 -18.39
N LYS A 230 -9.57 9.07 -19.50
CA LYS A 230 -9.40 10.21 -20.43
C LYS A 230 -10.71 10.56 -21.14
N MET A 231 -11.49 9.55 -21.52
CA MET A 231 -12.76 9.73 -22.22
C MET A 231 -13.90 10.17 -21.29
N SER A 232 -13.99 9.56 -20.11
CA SER A 232 -15.03 9.80 -19.14
C SER A 232 -14.60 9.32 -17.75
N ARG A 233 -14.50 10.22 -16.79
CA ARG A 233 -14.14 9.89 -15.42
C ARG A 233 -15.19 8.93 -14.83
N HIS A 234 -14.73 7.78 -14.35
CA HIS A 234 -15.58 6.76 -13.75
C HIS A 234 -14.96 6.17 -12.50
N SER A 235 -13.74 5.63 -12.63
CA SER A 235 -12.99 5.03 -11.53
C SER A 235 -12.14 6.05 -10.78
N THR A 236 -11.92 7.22 -11.38
CA THR A 236 -11.22 8.37 -10.78
C THR A 236 -12.09 9.62 -10.83
N TYR A 237 -11.86 10.57 -9.93
CA TYR A 237 -12.56 11.86 -10.00
C TYR A 237 -11.75 12.93 -10.75
N ASP A 238 -10.42 12.84 -10.74
CA ASP A 238 -9.53 13.81 -11.39
C ASP A 238 -8.61 13.17 -12.45
N GLY A 239 -8.67 11.86 -12.61
CA GLY A 239 -7.86 11.09 -13.56
C GLY A 239 -6.72 10.32 -12.90
N THR A 240 -6.50 10.49 -11.60
CA THR A 240 -5.46 9.80 -10.81
C THR A 240 -6.03 9.23 -9.52
N HIS A 241 -6.75 10.04 -8.75
CA HIS A 241 -7.30 9.62 -7.47
C HIS A 241 -8.64 8.90 -7.67
N THR A 242 -8.82 7.82 -6.96
CA THR A 242 -10.01 6.98 -7.11
C THR A 242 -11.30 7.68 -6.68
N SER A 243 -12.34 7.55 -7.50
CA SER A 243 -13.73 7.79 -7.08
C SER A 243 -14.17 6.70 -6.10
N THR A 244 -15.28 6.89 -5.39
CA THR A 244 -15.86 5.84 -4.54
C THR A 244 -16.06 4.51 -5.28
N THR A 245 -16.49 4.58 -6.55
CA THR A 245 -16.66 3.38 -7.40
C THR A 245 -15.32 2.70 -7.70
N GLY A 246 -14.31 3.48 -8.10
CA GLY A 246 -12.96 2.98 -8.36
C GLY A 246 -12.31 2.42 -7.10
N ALA A 247 -12.40 3.14 -6.00
CA ALA A 247 -11.90 2.73 -4.70
C ALA A 247 -12.48 1.39 -4.25
N ARG A 248 -13.83 1.24 -4.34
CA ARG A 248 -14.52 0.00 -3.99
C ARG A 248 -14.05 -1.18 -4.82
N ARG A 249 -14.00 -1.01 -6.14
CA ARG A 249 -13.55 -2.09 -7.04
C ARG A 249 -12.10 -2.47 -6.75
N ASN A 250 -11.22 -1.47 -6.62
CA ASN A 250 -9.80 -1.68 -6.39
C ASN A 250 -9.55 -2.35 -5.03
N GLY A 251 -10.09 -1.80 -3.94
CA GLY A 251 -9.90 -2.34 -2.59
C GLY A 251 -10.43 -3.76 -2.43
N THR A 252 -11.61 -4.06 -2.98
CA THR A 252 -12.16 -5.44 -2.96
C THR A 252 -11.29 -6.40 -3.78
N GLN A 253 -10.74 -5.94 -4.91
CA GLN A 253 -9.84 -6.76 -5.73
C GLN A 253 -8.51 -7.02 -5.00
N ILE A 254 -7.92 -5.99 -4.40
CA ILE A 254 -6.68 -6.11 -3.60
C ILE A 254 -6.91 -7.10 -2.45
N ALA A 255 -8.02 -6.99 -1.71
CA ALA A 255 -8.32 -7.92 -0.62
C ALA A 255 -8.32 -9.38 -1.06
N ARG A 256 -8.91 -9.68 -2.21
CA ARG A 256 -8.91 -11.04 -2.77
C ARG A 256 -7.51 -11.52 -3.17
N MET A 257 -6.72 -10.63 -3.80
CA MET A 257 -5.35 -10.98 -4.21
C MET A 257 -4.45 -11.17 -2.99
N VAL A 258 -4.55 -10.30 -2.00
CA VAL A 258 -3.80 -10.41 -0.75
C VAL A 258 -4.16 -11.70 -0.02
N SER A 259 -5.45 -12.03 0.14
CA SER A 259 -5.87 -13.30 0.75
C SER A 259 -5.28 -14.53 0.06
N ALA A 260 -5.10 -14.46 -1.27
CA ALA A 260 -4.49 -15.57 -2.02
C ALA A 260 -2.95 -15.62 -1.92
N LEU A 261 -2.31 -14.54 -1.49
CA LEU A 261 -0.85 -14.43 -1.35
C LEU A 261 -0.36 -14.71 0.08
N ILE A 262 -1.25 -14.63 1.06
CA ILE A 262 -0.91 -14.88 2.46
C ILE A 262 -1.01 -16.37 2.70
N ASP A 263 0.13 -16.97 3.03
CA ASP A 263 0.23 -18.37 3.40
C ASP A 263 -0.20 -18.53 4.89
N ARG A 264 -1.39 -19.11 5.11
CA ARG A 264 -1.92 -19.45 6.43
C ARG A 264 -2.45 -20.87 6.45
#